data_fcbc76c556b231fc2e12b3a378762e6b
#
_entry.id   fcbc76c556b231fc2e12b3a378762e6b
#
_cell.length_a   1.000
_cell.length_b   1.000
_cell.length_c   1.000
_cell.angle_alpha   90.00
_cell.angle_beta   90.00
_cell.angle_gamma   90.00
#
_symmetry.space_group_name_H-M   'P 1'
#
loop_
_entity.id
_entity.type
_entity.pdbx_description
1 polymer ?
#
loop_
_entity_poly.entity_id
_entity_poly.type
_entity_poly.pdbx_seq_one_letter_code
_entity_poly.pdbx_strand_id
1 'polypeptide(L)'
;MNGQRNPGDAVIAIVGGGASGVLVALQLLRQALVPLQIVIIEPHAVLGEGVAYSTVRAEHLLNVPAARMSALTELPNDFVDYLRANACCPELDDAQLPQQCVGRRHYAPYLRGRLQAARAHSLATL
;
A
#
# COMPACT_ATOMS: atom_id res chain seq x y z
N MET A 1 -25.14 -30.38 13.76
CA MET A 1 -25.47 -29.06 13.23
C MET A 1 -24.38 -28.69 12.23
N ASN A 2 -24.68 -28.80 10.96
CA ASN A 2 -23.78 -28.33 9.92
C ASN A 2 -24.02 -26.82 9.77
N GLY A 3 -23.21 -26.02 10.48
CA GLY A 3 -23.14 -24.58 10.22
C GLY A 3 -22.52 -24.38 8.84
N GLN A 4 -23.33 -24.27 7.80
CA GLN A 4 -22.87 -23.78 6.51
C GLN A 4 -22.43 -22.34 6.75
N ARG A 5 -21.10 -22.13 6.77
CA ARG A 5 -20.53 -20.76 6.71
C ARG A 5 -20.84 -20.22 5.34
N ASN A 6 -21.56 -19.11 5.28
CA ASN A 6 -21.72 -18.38 4.04
C ASN A 6 -20.34 -17.88 3.56
N PRO A 7 -20.10 -17.79 2.25
CA PRO A 7 -18.84 -17.21 1.73
C PRO A 7 -18.51 -15.84 2.32
N GLY A 8 -19.52 -15.05 2.68
CA GLY A 8 -19.37 -13.76 3.35
C GLY A 8 -18.90 -13.80 4.80
N ASP A 9 -18.86 -15.01 5.42
CA ASP A 9 -18.39 -15.19 6.80
C ASP A 9 -16.89 -15.51 6.87
N ALA A 10 -16.19 -15.59 5.74
CA ALA A 10 -14.76 -15.83 5.72
C ALA A 10 -14.00 -14.59 6.17
N VAL A 11 -13.10 -14.76 7.15
CA VAL A 11 -12.25 -13.70 7.70
C VAL A 11 -10.79 -14.06 7.46
N ILE A 12 -10.05 -13.11 6.89
CA ILE A 12 -8.59 -13.19 6.77
C ILE A 12 -7.99 -12.15 7.71
N ALA A 13 -7.23 -12.62 8.71
CA ALA A 13 -6.51 -11.76 9.63
C ALA A 13 -5.06 -11.59 9.17
N ILE A 14 -4.61 -10.36 9.04
CA ILE A 14 -3.23 -9.99 8.71
C ILE A 14 -2.62 -9.41 9.99
N VAL A 15 -1.60 -10.08 10.52
CA VAL A 15 -0.87 -9.59 11.70
C VAL A 15 0.29 -8.73 11.23
N GLY A 16 0.23 -7.44 11.58
CA GLY A 16 1.18 -6.42 11.15
C GLY A 16 0.64 -5.57 10.01
N GLY A 17 0.58 -4.26 10.24
CA GLY A 17 0.09 -3.25 9.30
C GLY A 17 1.20 -2.38 8.70
N GLY A 18 2.42 -2.88 8.61
CA GLY A 18 3.50 -2.26 7.84
C GLY A 18 3.27 -2.40 6.33
N ALA A 19 4.27 -2.06 5.52
CA ALA A 19 4.16 -2.11 4.06
C ALA A 19 3.74 -3.50 3.56
N SER A 20 4.33 -4.58 4.08
CA SER A 20 4.01 -5.96 3.67
C SER A 20 2.56 -6.32 3.96
N GLY A 21 2.06 -6.03 5.16
CA GLY A 21 0.66 -6.31 5.53
C GLY A 21 -0.32 -5.51 4.68
N VAL A 22 -0.03 -4.25 4.42
CA VAL A 22 -0.85 -3.39 3.56
C VAL A 22 -0.84 -3.88 2.11
N LEU A 23 0.31 -4.31 1.59
CA LEU A 23 0.41 -4.88 0.24
C LEU A 23 -0.40 -6.18 0.10
N VAL A 24 -0.37 -7.04 1.11
CA VAL A 24 -1.21 -8.26 1.13
C VAL A 24 -2.70 -7.88 1.13
N ALA A 25 -3.11 -6.96 2.00
CA ALA A 25 -4.50 -6.49 2.07
C ALA A 25 -4.94 -5.87 0.73
N LEU A 26 -4.09 -5.05 0.12
CA LEU A 26 -4.33 -4.44 -1.19
C LEU A 26 -4.61 -5.50 -2.27
N GLN A 27 -3.77 -6.53 -2.35
CA GLN A 27 -3.95 -7.59 -3.34
C GLN A 27 -5.21 -8.43 -3.06
N LEU A 28 -5.51 -8.73 -1.80
CA LEU A 28 -6.74 -9.42 -1.43
C LEU A 28 -7.98 -8.62 -1.84
N LEU A 29 -8.00 -7.31 -1.56
CA LEU A 29 -9.10 -6.43 -1.96
C LEU A 29 -9.28 -6.39 -3.48
N ARG A 30 -8.19 -6.33 -4.23
CA ARG A 30 -8.23 -6.23 -5.70
C ARG A 30 -8.61 -7.54 -6.38
N GLN A 31 -8.29 -8.68 -5.77
CA GLN A 31 -8.47 -10.00 -6.38
C GLN A 31 -9.66 -10.78 -5.81
N ALA A 32 -10.40 -10.23 -4.85
CA ALA A 32 -11.53 -10.90 -4.25
C ALA A 32 -12.64 -11.18 -5.28
N LEU A 33 -12.96 -12.45 -5.48
CA LEU A 33 -14.04 -12.92 -6.36
C LEU A 33 -15.34 -13.21 -5.59
N VAL A 34 -15.24 -13.23 -4.27
CA VAL A 34 -16.36 -13.49 -3.34
C VAL A 34 -16.28 -12.52 -2.17
N PRO A 35 -17.40 -12.23 -1.50
CA PRO A 35 -17.38 -11.46 -0.27
C PRO A 35 -16.52 -12.14 0.80
N LEU A 36 -15.63 -11.39 1.43
CA LEU A 36 -14.81 -11.81 2.56
C LEU A 36 -14.47 -10.59 3.42
N GLN A 37 -14.15 -10.83 4.69
CA GLN A 37 -13.67 -9.80 5.59
C GLN A 37 -12.16 -9.90 5.76
N ILE A 38 -11.47 -8.77 5.60
CA ILE A 38 -10.04 -8.65 5.88
C ILE A 38 -9.89 -7.82 7.16
N VAL A 39 -9.04 -8.27 8.07
CA VAL A 39 -8.72 -7.58 9.32
C VAL A 39 -7.23 -7.41 9.41
N ILE A 40 -6.75 -6.18 9.57
CA ILE A 40 -5.35 -5.89 9.86
C ILE A 40 -5.21 -5.63 11.36
N ILE A 41 -4.33 -6.38 12.01
CA ILE A 41 -4.01 -6.25 13.43
C ILE A 41 -2.68 -5.51 13.54
N GLU A 42 -2.76 -4.22 13.92
CA GLU A 42 -1.60 -3.32 14.00
C GLU A 42 -1.68 -2.47 15.27
N PRO A 43 -0.67 -2.51 16.16
CA PRO A 43 -0.68 -1.71 17.39
C PRO A 43 -0.51 -0.21 17.15
N HIS A 44 0.06 0.20 16.00
CA HIS A 44 0.24 1.61 15.67
C HIS A 44 -0.93 2.14 14.84
N ALA A 45 -1.27 3.42 15.03
CA ALA A 45 -2.43 4.04 14.41
C ALA A 45 -2.31 4.20 12.88
N VAL A 46 -1.10 4.18 12.32
CA VAL A 46 -0.85 4.49 10.91
C VAL A 46 -0.40 3.25 10.15
N LEU A 47 -1.19 2.87 9.14
CA LEU A 47 -0.91 1.74 8.27
C LEU A 47 0.18 2.08 7.23
N GLY A 48 0.92 1.05 6.83
CA GLY A 48 1.92 1.13 5.77
C GLY A 48 3.31 1.56 6.24
N GLU A 49 3.44 2.09 7.43
CA GLU A 49 4.72 2.60 7.94
C GLU A 49 5.65 1.47 8.40
N GLY A 50 5.23 0.68 9.37
CA GLY A 50 6.11 -0.26 10.02
C GLY A 50 7.40 0.43 10.52
N VAL A 51 8.47 -0.32 10.66
CA VAL A 51 9.78 0.24 11.05
C VAL A 51 10.45 0.99 9.88
N ALA A 52 10.29 0.48 8.66
CA ALA A 52 11.04 0.99 7.50
C ALA A 52 10.55 2.35 6.99
N TYR A 53 9.25 2.65 7.12
CA TYR A 53 8.61 3.81 6.49
C TYR A 53 7.96 4.78 7.49
N SER A 54 8.22 4.62 8.78
CA SER A 54 7.72 5.52 9.84
C SER A 54 8.51 6.82 9.96
N THR A 55 9.66 6.91 9.31
CA THR A 55 10.51 8.10 9.38
C THR A 55 9.87 9.31 8.71
N VAL A 56 10.05 10.47 9.34
CA VAL A 56 9.67 11.78 8.76
C VAL A 56 10.87 12.53 8.20
N ARG A 57 12.07 11.98 8.36
CA ARG A 57 13.31 12.62 7.93
C ARG A 57 13.48 12.51 6.42
N ALA A 58 13.79 13.64 5.79
CA ALA A 58 14.01 13.70 4.34
C ALA A 58 15.25 12.92 3.88
N GLU A 59 16.25 12.81 4.76
CA GLU A 59 17.52 12.12 4.50
C GLU A 59 17.40 10.59 4.44
N HIS A 60 16.33 10.04 5.01
CA HIS A 60 16.09 8.60 4.96
C HIS A 60 15.48 8.23 3.61
N LEU A 61 16.34 7.79 2.70
CA LEU A 61 15.95 7.43 1.33
C LEU A 61 15.57 5.96 1.20
N LEU A 62 14.76 5.67 0.19
CA LEU A 62 14.59 4.31 -0.31
C LEU A 62 15.94 3.77 -0.81
N ASN A 63 16.11 2.46 -0.74
CA ASN A 63 17.32 1.78 -1.22
C ASN A 63 17.23 1.32 -2.67
N VAL A 64 16.12 1.63 -3.34
CA VAL A 64 15.92 1.40 -4.77
C VAL A 64 15.26 2.63 -5.41
N PRO A 65 15.43 2.83 -6.73
CA PRO A 65 14.81 3.94 -7.44
C PRO A 65 13.28 3.91 -7.38
N ALA A 66 12.65 5.08 -7.46
CA ALA A 66 11.19 5.24 -7.39
C ALA A 66 10.46 4.38 -8.43
N ALA A 67 11.01 4.23 -9.64
CA ALA A 67 10.45 3.41 -10.71
C ALA A 67 10.32 1.90 -10.34
N ARG A 68 10.98 1.46 -9.27
CA ARG A 68 10.95 0.05 -8.82
C ARG A 68 10.07 -0.17 -7.59
N MET A 69 9.30 0.84 -7.18
CA MET A 69 8.52 0.82 -5.93
C MET A 69 7.01 0.80 -6.14
N SER A 70 6.52 0.54 -7.35
CA SER A 70 5.08 0.38 -7.56
C SER A 70 4.51 -0.78 -6.75
N ALA A 71 3.38 -0.54 -6.10
CA ALA A 71 2.58 -1.59 -5.45
C ALA A 71 1.76 -2.43 -6.45
N LEU A 72 1.69 -1.99 -7.69
CA LEU A 72 0.85 -2.56 -8.75
C LEU A 72 1.73 -3.03 -9.90
N THR A 73 1.82 -4.35 -10.08
CA THR A 73 2.67 -4.96 -11.14
C THR A 73 2.26 -4.51 -12.54
N GLU A 74 0.96 -4.37 -12.78
CA GLU A 74 0.40 -3.91 -14.06
C GLU A 74 0.56 -2.42 -14.31
N LEU A 75 0.91 -1.64 -13.30
CA LEU A 75 1.15 -0.19 -13.38
C LEU A 75 2.55 0.13 -12.81
N PRO A 76 3.62 -0.19 -13.53
CA PRO A 76 4.98 -0.09 -12.99
C PRO A 76 5.39 1.34 -12.61
N ASN A 77 4.77 2.35 -13.20
CA ASN A 77 5.04 3.77 -12.88
C ASN A 77 4.11 4.36 -11.80
N ASP A 78 3.25 3.56 -11.19
CA ASP A 78 2.20 4.07 -10.29
C ASP A 78 2.74 4.89 -9.12
N PHE A 79 3.85 4.46 -8.51
CA PHE A 79 4.48 5.23 -7.43
C PHE A 79 5.10 6.53 -7.94
N VAL A 80 5.74 6.52 -9.10
CA VAL A 80 6.30 7.72 -9.73
C VAL A 80 5.20 8.72 -10.05
N ASP A 81 4.09 8.25 -10.61
CA ASP A 81 2.93 9.10 -10.92
C ASP A 81 2.31 9.70 -9.65
N TYR A 82 2.25 8.93 -8.57
CA TYR A 82 1.84 9.42 -7.26
C TYR A 82 2.76 10.56 -6.78
N LEU A 83 4.08 10.39 -6.88
CA LEU A 83 5.04 11.42 -6.47
C LEU A 83 4.87 12.70 -7.27
N ARG A 84 4.64 12.60 -8.57
CA ARG A 84 4.37 13.76 -9.45
C ARG A 84 3.06 14.45 -9.07
N ALA A 85 1.99 13.70 -8.96
CA ALA A 85 0.66 14.23 -8.67
C ALA A 85 0.60 14.98 -7.34
N ASN A 86 1.43 14.58 -6.37
CA ASN A 86 1.49 15.18 -5.03
C ASN A 86 2.67 16.16 -4.84
N ALA A 87 3.42 16.45 -5.90
CA ALA A 87 4.60 17.31 -5.86
C ALA A 87 5.56 16.96 -4.70
N CYS A 88 5.81 15.66 -4.51
CA CYS A 88 6.60 15.16 -3.38
C CYS A 88 8.10 15.51 -3.49
N CYS A 89 8.62 15.65 -4.70
CA CYS A 89 10.03 15.87 -4.99
C CYS A 89 10.18 17.01 -6.00
N PRO A 90 9.83 18.25 -5.63
CA PRO A 90 9.80 19.37 -6.58
C PRO A 90 11.19 19.77 -7.09
N GLU A 91 12.26 19.34 -6.43
CA GLU A 91 13.65 19.56 -6.82
C GLU A 91 14.12 18.67 -7.98
N LEU A 92 13.37 17.61 -8.31
CA LEU A 92 13.68 16.67 -9.37
C LEU A 92 12.81 16.93 -10.60
N ASP A 93 13.42 16.90 -11.78
CA ASP A 93 12.65 16.93 -13.03
C ASP A 93 12.00 15.57 -13.35
N ASP A 94 11.11 15.56 -14.33
CA ASP A 94 10.35 14.37 -14.72
C ASP A 94 11.23 13.22 -15.24
N ALA A 95 12.40 13.52 -15.79
CA ALA A 95 13.33 12.50 -16.29
C ALA A 95 14.17 11.92 -15.14
N GLN A 96 14.49 12.72 -14.14
CA GLN A 96 15.30 12.32 -12.99
C GLN A 96 14.49 11.47 -12.00
N LEU A 97 13.24 11.83 -11.74
CA LEU A 97 12.42 11.26 -10.67
C LEU A 97 12.34 9.72 -10.69
N PRO A 98 12.10 9.04 -11.83
CA PRO A 98 12.03 7.57 -11.84
C PRO A 98 13.32 6.88 -11.42
N GLN A 99 14.47 7.51 -11.66
CA GLN A 99 15.79 6.94 -11.41
C GLN A 99 16.33 7.24 -10.01
N GLN A 100 15.65 8.10 -9.25
CA GLN A 100 16.13 8.54 -7.94
C GLN A 100 15.58 7.69 -6.79
N CYS A 101 16.42 7.49 -5.78
CA CYS A 101 16.00 6.98 -4.48
C CYS A 101 15.40 8.15 -3.69
N VAL A 102 14.09 8.19 -3.62
CA VAL A 102 13.35 9.27 -2.94
C VAL A 102 13.17 8.98 -1.44
N GLY A 103 12.71 9.96 -0.68
CA GLY A 103 12.48 9.82 0.75
C GLY A 103 11.50 8.69 1.10
N ARG A 104 11.85 7.86 2.09
CA ARG A 104 11.00 6.77 2.60
C ARG A 104 9.64 7.27 3.09
N ARG A 105 9.59 8.51 3.59
CA ARG A 105 8.36 9.14 4.11
C ARG A 105 7.21 9.21 3.10
N HIS A 106 7.50 9.09 1.81
CA HIS A 106 6.48 9.14 0.76
C HIS A 106 5.78 7.81 0.50
N TYR A 107 6.35 6.69 0.96
CA TYR A 107 5.86 5.37 0.58
C TYR A 107 4.61 4.94 1.33
N ALA A 108 4.54 5.11 2.64
CA ALA A 108 3.36 4.73 3.42
C ALA A 108 2.09 5.51 3.03
N PRO A 109 2.14 6.85 2.81
CA PRO A 109 0.97 7.57 2.28
C PRO A 109 0.51 7.06 0.91
N TYR A 110 1.45 6.71 0.03
CA TYR A 110 1.14 6.09 -1.25
C TYR A 110 0.39 4.76 -1.08
N LEU A 111 0.89 3.87 -0.24
CA LEU A 111 0.25 2.58 0.04
C LEU A 111 -1.17 2.75 0.62
N ARG A 112 -1.35 3.68 1.56
CA ARG A 112 -2.67 3.99 2.13
C ARG A 112 -3.66 4.48 1.08
N GLY A 113 -3.21 5.33 0.17
CA GLY A 113 -4.04 5.81 -0.95
C GLY A 113 -4.50 4.67 -1.86
N ARG A 114 -3.61 3.73 -2.18
CA ARG A 114 -3.95 2.55 -2.99
C ARG A 114 -4.88 1.60 -2.26
N LEU A 115 -4.68 1.39 -0.96
CA LEU A 115 -5.56 0.58 -0.13
C LEU A 115 -6.98 1.14 -0.10
N GLN A 116 -7.12 2.44 0.09
CA GLN A 116 -8.42 3.10 0.11
C GLN A 116 -9.13 3.04 -1.24
N ALA A 117 -8.42 3.24 -2.34
CA ALA A 117 -8.99 3.10 -3.68
C ALA A 117 -9.48 1.67 -3.95
N ALA A 118 -8.73 0.66 -3.52
CA ALA A 118 -9.14 -0.74 -3.67
C ALA A 118 -10.37 -1.08 -2.83
N ARG A 119 -10.48 -0.55 -1.61
CA ARG A 119 -11.66 -0.75 -0.74
C ARG A 119 -12.96 -0.29 -1.40
N ALA A 120 -12.91 0.81 -2.14
CA ALA A 120 -14.10 1.41 -2.75
C ALA A 120 -14.74 0.51 -3.84
N HIS A 121 -13.98 -0.41 -4.42
CA HIS A 121 -14.40 -1.24 -5.57
C HIS A 121 -14.30 -2.75 -5.31
N SER A 122 -13.97 -3.17 -4.08
CA SER A 122 -13.79 -4.58 -3.75
C SER A 122 -15.10 -5.24 -3.32
N LEU A 123 -15.20 -6.55 -3.59
CA LEU A 123 -16.18 -7.44 -2.97
C LEU A 123 -15.81 -7.77 -1.51
N ALA A 124 -14.53 -7.68 -1.17
CA ALA A 124 -14.05 -7.83 0.20
C ALA A 124 -14.20 -6.52 1.00
N THR A 125 -14.25 -6.63 2.32
CA THR A 125 -14.25 -5.50 3.27
C THR A 125 -12.97 -5.51 4.10
N LEU A 126 -12.49 -4.33 4.50
CA LEU A 126 -11.34 -4.15 5.37
C LEU A 126 -11.71 -3.27 6.55
#